data_9918532d1e6b12e83cbfeaa27e6168ce
#
_entry.id   9918532d1e6b12e83cbfeaa27e6168ce
#
_cell.length_a   1.000
_cell.length_b   1.000
_cell.length_c   1.000
_cell.angle_alpha   90.00
_cell.angle_beta   90.00
_cell.angle_gamma   90.00
#
_symmetry.space_group_name_H-M   'P 1'
#
loop_
_entity.id
_entity.type
_entity.pdbx_description
1 polymer ?
#
loop_
_entity_poly.entity_id
_entity_poly.type
_entity_poly.pdbx_seq_one_letter_code
_entity_poly.pdbx_strand_id
1 'polypeptide(L)'
;NPTGAAITRGQLQEWVDYANRVGAVIIYDAAYEAYISEEDVPHSIYECQGARTCAVELRSFSKNAGFTGVRLGFTVIPRELKAGDVSLHSLWARRHGTKYNGAPYIVQRAGEAVYSQEGKAQLKKQVAYYMKNAAYISQGLKEAGYTVSGGVNAPYIWLKAPGGMSSWDFFDYLLEKANVVGTPGVGFGPSGEGYFRLTAFGSYENTVEAVERIKAL
;
A
#
# COMPACT_ATOMS: atom_id res chain seq x y z
N ASN A 1 2.43 -3.37 -2.04
CA ASN A 1 3.31 -2.80 -3.05
C ASN A 1 4.57 -3.66 -3.17
N PRO A 2 4.89 -4.20 -4.33
CA PRO A 2 4.29 -3.90 -5.64
C PRO A 2 3.15 -4.83 -6.08
N THR A 3 2.99 -6.00 -5.46
CA THR A 3 2.15 -7.12 -5.95
C THR A 3 0.64 -6.89 -5.78
N GLY A 4 0.24 -5.93 -4.96
CA GLY A 4 -1.15 -5.74 -4.57
C GLY A 4 -1.71 -6.83 -3.65
N ALA A 5 -0.86 -7.72 -3.12
CA ALA A 5 -1.26 -8.76 -2.19
C ALA A 5 -1.66 -8.17 -0.83
N ALA A 6 -2.62 -8.81 -0.18
CA ALA A 6 -3.03 -8.56 1.18
C ALA A 6 -2.96 -9.85 2.00
N ILE A 7 -2.91 -9.71 3.32
CA ILE A 7 -2.86 -10.83 4.26
C ILE A 7 -4.22 -10.98 4.93
N THR A 8 -4.76 -12.20 4.98
CA THR A 8 -6.04 -12.46 5.64
C THR A 8 -5.91 -12.34 7.17
N ARG A 9 -7.05 -12.16 7.85
CA ARG A 9 -7.10 -12.10 9.32
C ARG A 9 -6.50 -13.37 9.96
N GLY A 10 -6.81 -14.55 9.43
CA GLY A 10 -6.25 -15.81 9.93
C GLY A 10 -4.74 -15.87 9.80
N GLN A 11 -4.21 -15.55 8.63
CA GLN A 11 -2.77 -15.51 8.40
C GLN A 11 -2.06 -14.47 9.28
N LEU A 12 -2.65 -13.27 9.46
CA LEU A 12 -2.07 -12.24 10.32
C LEU A 12 -2.09 -12.67 11.79
N GLN A 13 -3.14 -13.38 12.23
CA GLN A 13 -3.20 -13.93 13.59
C GLN A 13 -2.07 -14.96 13.84
N GLU A 14 -1.77 -15.82 12.88
CA GLU A 14 -0.65 -16.76 12.97
C GLU A 14 0.71 -16.04 13.15
N TRP A 15 0.92 -14.93 12.45
CA TRP A 15 2.10 -14.07 12.63
C TRP A 15 2.17 -13.43 14.01
N VAL A 16 1.04 -12.94 14.52
CA VAL A 16 0.95 -12.37 15.89
C VAL A 16 1.25 -13.42 16.94
N ASP A 17 0.69 -14.61 16.79
CA ASP A 17 0.93 -15.74 17.73
C ASP A 17 2.39 -16.18 17.70
N TYR A 18 2.98 -16.26 16.51
CA TYR A 18 4.40 -16.57 16.34
C TYR A 18 5.28 -15.50 17.02
N ALA A 19 5.03 -14.22 16.75
CA ALA A 19 5.81 -13.12 17.31
C ALA A 19 5.78 -13.11 18.85
N ASN A 20 4.59 -13.30 19.44
CA ASN A 20 4.44 -13.40 20.89
C ASN A 20 5.20 -14.61 21.46
N ARG A 21 5.18 -15.75 20.77
CA ARG A 21 5.87 -16.99 21.22
C ARG A 21 7.38 -16.85 21.24
N VAL A 22 7.96 -16.14 20.24
CA VAL A 22 9.42 -16.02 20.11
C VAL A 22 9.98 -14.69 20.63
N GLY A 23 9.13 -13.79 21.13
CA GLY A 23 9.54 -12.47 21.59
C GLY A 23 9.96 -11.52 20.48
N ALA A 24 9.43 -11.68 19.26
CA ALA A 24 9.69 -10.80 18.13
C ALA A 24 8.72 -9.61 18.11
N VAL A 25 9.10 -8.56 17.36
CA VAL A 25 8.24 -7.40 17.12
C VAL A 25 7.88 -7.32 15.64
N ILE A 26 6.59 -7.22 15.35
CA ILE A 26 6.06 -6.99 14.01
C ILE A 26 6.01 -5.49 13.73
N ILE A 27 6.59 -5.04 12.62
CA ILE A 27 6.38 -3.71 12.06
C ILE A 27 5.34 -3.87 10.95
N TYR A 28 4.10 -3.45 11.23
CA TYR A 28 2.98 -3.56 10.31
C TYR A 28 2.79 -2.26 9.53
N ASP A 29 3.08 -2.30 8.23
CA ASP A 29 2.89 -1.16 7.32
C ASP A 29 1.48 -1.15 6.76
N ALA A 30 0.62 -0.29 7.30
CA ALA A 30 -0.78 -0.12 6.91
C ALA A 30 -0.99 1.10 5.98
N ALA A 31 0.01 1.49 5.19
CA ALA A 31 -0.07 2.68 4.32
C ALA A 31 -1.18 2.61 3.26
N TYR A 32 -1.67 1.42 2.93
CA TYR A 32 -2.72 1.19 1.94
C TYR A 32 -4.03 0.65 2.53
N GLU A 33 -4.20 0.68 3.83
CA GLU A 33 -5.37 0.10 4.51
C GLU A 33 -6.72 0.63 4.01
N ALA A 34 -6.78 1.90 3.58
CA ALA A 34 -7.99 2.51 3.07
C ALA A 34 -8.48 1.89 1.73
N TYR A 35 -7.64 1.13 1.05
CA TYR A 35 -7.95 0.45 -0.21
C TYR A 35 -8.45 -0.99 -0.01
N ILE A 36 -8.39 -1.52 1.20
CA ILE A 36 -8.88 -2.85 1.53
C ILE A 36 -10.39 -2.89 1.31
N SER A 37 -10.85 -3.89 0.56
CA SER A 37 -12.25 -4.09 0.22
C SER A 37 -12.79 -5.46 0.64
N GLU A 38 -11.92 -6.42 0.92
CA GLU A 38 -12.31 -7.77 1.35
C GLU A 38 -12.47 -7.82 2.88
N GLU A 39 -13.58 -8.40 3.34
CA GLU A 39 -13.93 -8.44 4.77
C GLU A 39 -12.96 -9.24 5.64
N ASP A 40 -12.31 -10.25 5.05
CA ASP A 40 -11.33 -11.09 5.75
C ASP A 40 -9.94 -10.45 5.86
N VAL A 41 -9.72 -9.30 5.25
CA VAL A 41 -8.45 -8.56 5.30
C VAL A 41 -8.54 -7.47 6.36
N PRO A 42 -7.75 -7.52 7.44
CA PRO A 42 -7.83 -6.54 8.52
C PRO A 42 -7.27 -5.18 8.09
N HIS A 43 -7.93 -4.10 8.53
CA HIS A 43 -7.47 -2.72 8.35
C HIS A 43 -6.39 -2.33 9.36
N SER A 44 -6.26 -3.09 10.45
CA SER A 44 -5.27 -2.87 11.51
C SER A 44 -4.79 -4.19 12.07
N ILE A 45 -3.49 -4.28 12.38
CA ILE A 45 -2.97 -5.45 13.10
C ILE A 45 -3.62 -5.61 14.49
N TYR A 46 -4.12 -4.52 15.07
CA TYR A 46 -4.76 -4.55 16.39
C TYR A 46 -6.18 -5.16 16.37
N GLU A 47 -6.67 -5.57 15.22
CA GLU A 47 -7.83 -6.45 15.12
C GLU A 47 -7.49 -7.91 15.46
N CYS A 48 -6.19 -8.26 15.50
CA CYS A 48 -5.71 -9.56 15.92
C CYS A 48 -5.47 -9.61 17.43
N GLN A 49 -5.86 -10.72 18.05
CA GLN A 49 -5.69 -10.91 19.48
C GLN A 49 -4.21 -11.00 19.85
N GLY A 50 -3.76 -10.29 20.88
CA GLY A 50 -2.37 -10.28 21.31
C GLY A 50 -1.44 -9.36 20.52
N ALA A 51 -1.91 -8.65 19.48
CA ALA A 51 -1.06 -7.77 18.69
C ALA A 51 -0.49 -6.58 19.48
N ARG A 52 -1.18 -6.13 20.54
CA ARG A 52 -0.73 -4.99 21.36
C ARG A 52 0.57 -5.26 22.13
N THR A 53 0.94 -6.52 22.30
CA THR A 53 2.17 -6.93 22.99
C THR A 53 3.35 -7.22 22.05
N CYS A 54 3.10 -7.27 20.72
CA CYS A 54 4.14 -7.64 19.76
C CYS A 54 4.17 -6.80 18.48
N ALA A 55 3.33 -5.77 18.33
CA ALA A 55 3.27 -5.05 17.06
C ALA A 55 3.34 -3.53 17.19
N VAL A 56 4.00 -2.92 16.19
CA VAL A 56 4.00 -1.49 15.88
C VAL A 56 3.27 -1.32 14.55
N GLU A 57 2.34 -0.36 14.47
CA GLU A 57 1.63 -0.05 13.22
C GLU A 57 2.03 1.30 12.64
N LEU A 58 2.32 1.32 11.35
CA LEU A 58 2.66 2.52 10.59
C LEU A 58 1.47 2.92 9.70
N ARG A 59 1.06 4.18 9.78
CA ARG A 59 -0.03 4.78 9.00
C ARG A 59 0.48 5.94 8.15
N SER A 60 -0.11 6.12 6.97
CA SER A 60 0.26 7.19 6.06
C SER A 60 -0.98 7.86 5.45
N PHE A 61 -0.95 9.19 5.37
CA PHE A 61 -1.95 9.98 4.63
C PHE A 61 -1.56 10.18 3.16
N SER A 62 -0.37 9.71 2.75
CA SER A 62 0.15 9.95 1.40
C SER A 62 -0.74 9.39 0.31
N LYS A 63 -1.32 8.20 0.53
CA LYS A 63 -2.06 7.49 -0.51
C LYS A 63 -3.58 7.64 -0.35
N ASN A 64 -4.08 7.55 0.86
CA ASN A 64 -5.51 7.64 1.12
C ASN A 64 -6.05 9.07 1.01
N ALA A 65 -5.32 10.07 1.51
CA ALA A 65 -5.76 11.47 1.56
C ALA A 65 -5.04 12.39 0.55
N GLY A 66 -4.20 11.84 -0.32
CA GLY A 66 -3.44 12.64 -1.29
C GLY A 66 -2.31 13.49 -0.69
N PHE A 67 -1.86 13.19 0.54
CA PHE A 67 -0.85 13.98 1.25
C PHE A 67 0.59 13.65 0.86
N THR A 68 0.82 13.10 -0.35
CA THR A 68 2.17 12.72 -0.79
C THR A 68 3.16 13.90 -0.72
N GLY A 69 2.75 15.11 -1.13
CA GLY A 69 3.55 16.33 -1.04
C GLY A 69 3.50 17.01 0.33
N VAL A 70 2.49 16.73 1.14
CA VAL A 70 2.27 17.37 2.46
C VAL A 70 3.07 16.68 3.58
N ARG A 71 3.39 15.39 3.41
CA ARG A 71 4.26 14.60 4.29
C ARG A 71 3.69 14.35 5.69
N LEU A 72 2.62 13.56 5.77
CA LEU A 72 2.01 13.18 7.04
C LEU A 72 1.84 11.66 7.15
N GLY A 73 2.17 11.16 8.31
CA GLY A 73 1.92 9.79 8.75
C GLY A 73 1.97 9.73 10.28
N PHE A 74 1.59 8.60 10.84
CA PHE A 74 1.71 8.36 12.27
C PHE A 74 2.08 6.92 12.57
N THR A 75 2.62 6.72 13.77
CA THR A 75 3.01 5.40 14.27
C THR A 75 2.23 5.10 15.54
N VAL A 76 1.65 3.92 15.61
CA VAL A 76 0.97 3.42 16.81
C VAL A 76 1.90 2.43 17.51
N ILE A 77 2.26 2.75 18.75
CA ILE A 77 3.05 1.86 19.62
C ILE A 77 2.29 1.69 20.92
N PRO A 78 1.70 0.53 21.17
CA PRO A 78 0.98 0.26 22.41
C PRO A 78 1.87 0.36 23.64
N ARG A 79 1.31 0.77 24.76
CA ARG A 79 2.05 0.84 26.01
C ARG A 79 2.41 -0.53 26.58
N GLU A 80 1.68 -1.54 26.16
CA GLU A 80 1.89 -2.95 26.49
C GLU A 80 3.12 -3.55 25.81
N LEU A 81 3.55 -2.95 24.69
CA LEU A 81 4.72 -3.42 23.94
C LEU A 81 6.02 -3.05 24.66
N LYS A 82 6.74 -4.08 25.10
CA LYS A 82 7.97 -3.94 25.90
C LYS A 82 9.10 -4.80 25.32
N ALA A 83 10.33 -4.37 25.56
CA ALA A 83 11.56 -5.17 25.40
C ALA A 83 12.18 -5.34 26.81
N GLY A 84 11.99 -6.51 27.42
CA GLY A 84 12.22 -6.70 28.85
C GLY A 84 11.29 -5.78 29.66
N ASP A 85 11.86 -5.00 30.57
CA ASP A 85 11.12 -4.04 31.39
C ASP A 85 10.95 -2.66 30.72
N VAL A 86 11.50 -2.45 29.53
CA VAL A 86 11.51 -1.16 28.86
C VAL A 86 10.31 -1.01 27.92
N SER A 87 9.50 0.03 28.12
CA SER A 87 8.40 0.37 27.23
C SER A 87 8.89 0.94 25.90
N LEU A 88 8.58 0.28 24.77
CA LEU A 88 8.91 0.79 23.44
C LEU A 88 8.17 2.10 23.13
N HIS A 89 6.94 2.26 23.65
CA HIS A 89 6.21 3.53 23.54
C HIS A 89 7.00 4.70 24.17
N SER A 90 7.57 4.51 25.36
CA SER A 90 8.35 5.58 26.03
C SER A 90 9.63 5.90 25.28
N LEU A 91 10.34 4.90 24.75
CA LEU A 91 11.52 5.10 23.92
C LEU A 91 11.19 5.85 22.63
N TRP A 92 10.11 5.46 21.96
CA TRP A 92 9.64 6.13 20.76
C TRP A 92 9.25 7.58 21.02
N ALA A 93 8.45 7.84 22.05
CA ALA A 93 8.01 9.19 22.41
C ALA A 93 9.22 10.11 22.65
N ARG A 94 10.22 9.63 23.39
CA ARG A 94 11.47 10.38 23.63
C ARG A 94 12.24 10.62 22.32
N ARG A 95 12.44 9.56 21.51
CA ARG A 95 13.17 9.69 20.23
C ARG A 95 12.46 10.66 19.29
N HIS A 96 11.15 10.49 19.11
CA HIS A 96 10.36 11.33 18.24
C HIS A 96 10.39 12.80 18.69
N GLY A 97 10.16 13.07 19.98
CA GLY A 97 10.17 14.42 20.53
C GLY A 97 11.52 15.11 20.52
N THR A 98 12.65 14.35 20.51
CA THR A 98 14.01 14.93 20.52
C THR A 98 14.67 15.02 19.15
N LYS A 99 14.30 14.15 18.20
CA LYS A 99 14.93 14.07 16.88
C LYS A 99 14.13 14.76 15.77
N TYR A 100 12.80 14.82 15.91
CA TYR A 100 11.91 15.28 14.85
C TYR A 100 10.93 16.36 15.29
N ASN A 101 10.40 16.31 16.52
CA ASN A 101 9.39 17.20 17.10
C ASN A 101 7.99 17.08 16.48
N GLY A 102 7.81 16.27 15.45
CA GLY A 102 6.54 16.06 14.76
C GLY A 102 6.39 16.83 13.44
N ALA A 103 5.32 16.53 12.72
CA ALA A 103 4.97 17.25 11.50
C ALA A 103 4.52 18.70 11.80
N PRO A 104 4.57 19.63 10.82
CA PRO A 104 4.06 20.98 10.99
C PRO A 104 2.62 21.00 11.50
N TYR A 105 2.28 21.93 12.40
CA TYR A 105 0.96 21.97 13.04
C TYR A 105 -0.20 22.04 12.05
N ILE A 106 -0.07 22.86 10.99
CA ILE A 106 -1.09 22.97 9.91
C ILE A 106 -1.34 21.61 9.27
N VAL A 107 -0.29 20.83 9.03
CA VAL A 107 -0.38 19.49 8.43
C VAL A 107 -1.06 18.51 9.37
N GLN A 108 -0.79 18.59 10.68
CA GLN A 108 -1.49 17.78 11.69
C GLN A 108 -2.97 18.10 11.74
N ARG A 109 -3.36 19.39 11.68
CA ARG A 109 -4.76 19.81 11.62
C ARG A 109 -5.45 19.33 10.35
N ALA A 110 -4.76 19.35 9.20
CA ALA A 110 -5.28 18.77 7.98
C ALA A 110 -5.51 17.25 8.11
N GLY A 111 -4.59 16.53 8.76
CA GLY A 111 -4.73 15.10 9.06
C GLY A 111 -5.91 14.80 9.99
N GLU A 112 -6.16 15.64 11.00
CA GLU A 112 -7.33 15.54 11.86
C GLU A 112 -8.64 15.71 11.06
N ALA A 113 -8.67 16.67 10.13
CA ALA A 113 -9.84 16.91 9.29
C ALA A 113 -10.20 15.70 8.41
N VAL A 114 -9.24 14.86 8.02
CA VAL A 114 -9.49 13.60 7.28
C VAL A 114 -10.43 12.66 8.05
N TYR A 115 -10.39 12.68 9.38
CA TYR A 115 -11.24 11.83 10.22
C TYR A 115 -12.61 12.43 10.54
N SER A 116 -12.89 13.67 10.11
CA SER A 116 -14.23 14.24 10.18
C SER A 116 -15.22 13.44 9.30
N GLN A 117 -16.53 13.63 9.52
CA GLN A 117 -17.54 12.99 8.68
C GLN A 117 -17.39 13.38 7.20
N GLU A 118 -17.14 14.65 6.93
CA GLU A 118 -16.91 15.16 5.57
C GLU A 118 -15.60 14.61 4.98
N GLY A 119 -14.50 14.66 5.74
CA GLY A 119 -13.19 14.12 5.32
C GLY A 119 -13.27 12.64 4.94
N LYS A 120 -13.91 11.82 5.77
CA LYS A 120 -14.14 10.40 5.48
C LYS A 120 -14.97 10.18 4.21
N ALA A 121 -16.00 11.02 3.98
CA ALA A 121 -16.82 10.94 2.78
C ALA A 121 -16.03 11.29 1.51
N GLN A 122 -15.19 12.34 1.56
CA GLN A 122 -14.30 12.72 0.47
C GLN A 122 -13.27 11.64 0.19
N LEU A 123 -12.64 11.10 1.23
CA LEU A 123 -11.66 10.03 1.14
C LEU A 123 -12.25 8.76 0.49
N LYS A 124 -13.45 8.36 0.90
CA LYS A 124 -14.16 7.22 0.30
C LYS A 124 -14.38 7.41 -1.22
N LYS A 125 -14.74 8.63 -1.66
CA LYS A 125 -14.89 8.93 -3.09
C LYS A 125 -13.55 8.83 -3.84
N GLN A 126 -12.48 9.37 -3.27
CA GLN A 126 -11.15 9.32 -3.86
C GLN A 126 -10.62 7.88 -3.98
N VAL A 127 -10.76 7.08 -2.93
CA VAL A 127 -10.37 5.67 -2.95
C VAL A 127 -11.18 4.91 -4.00
N ALA A 128 -12.50 5.09 -4.03
CA ALA A 128 -13.36 4.46 -5.02
C ALA A 128 -12.98 4.82 -6.46
N TYR A 129 -12.57 6.07 -6.71
CA TYR A 129 -12.09 6.52 -8.01
C TYR A 129 -10.83 5.75 -8.45
N TYR A 130 -9.82 5.63 -7.58
CA TYR A 130 -8.61 4.89 -7.90
C TYR A 130 -8.85 3.39 -8.03
N MET A 131 -9.74 2.82 -7.21
CA MET A 131 -10.06 1.39 -7.32
C MET A 131 -10.87 1.07 -8.58
N LYS A 132 -11.68 2.01 -9.09
CA LYS A 132 -12.30 1.91 -10.43
C LYS A 132 -11.21 1.83 -11.52
N ASN A 133 -10.19 2.69 -11.46
CA ASN A 133 -9.04 2.62 -12.39
C ASN A 133 -8.32 1.27 -12.28
N ALA A 134 -8.06 0.80 -11.05
CA ALA A 134 -7.39 -0.47 -10.82
C ALA A 134 -8.14 -1.67 -11.42
N ALA A 135 -9.46 -1.70 -11.23
CA ALA A 135 -10.33 -2.71 -11.82
C ALA A 135 -10.29 -2.69 -13.35
N TYR A 136 -10.35 -1.49 -13.95
CA TYR A 136 -10.29 -1.33 -15.41
C TYR A 136 -8.95 -1.81 -15.97
N ILE A 137 -7.82 -1.41 -15.35
CA ILE A 137 -6.47 -1.88 -15.75
C ILE A 137 -6.40 -3.42 -15.65
N SER A 138 -6.78 -3.97 -14.50
CA SER A 138 -6.69 -5.42 -14.26
C SER A 138 -7.52 -6.22 -15.26
N GLN A 139 -8.75 -5.78 -15.53
CA GLN A 139 -9.64 -6.44 -16.48
C GLN A 139 -9.11 -6.33 -17.91
N GLY A 140 -8.74 -5.12 -18.36
CA GLY A 140 -8.27 -4.90 -19.73
C GLY A 140 -6.99 -5.67 -20.04
N LEU A 141 -6.06 -5.78 -19.09
CA LEU A 141 -4.84 -6.56 -19.26
C LEU A 141 -5.14 -8.08 -19.30
N LYS A 142 -6.09 -8.58 -18.50
CA LYS A 142 -6.52 -9.98 -18.57
C LYS A 142 -7.16 -10.30 -19.91
N GLU A 143 -8.01 -9.43 -20.44
CA GLU A 143 -8.61 -9.55 -21.76
C GLU A 143 -7.55 -9.57 -22.89
N ALA A 144 -6.45 -8.83 -22.72
CA ALA A 144 -5.31 -8.85 -23.64
C ALA A 144 -4.37 -10.06 -23.43
N GLY A 145 -4.70 -10.98 -22.54
CA GLY A 145 -3.92 -12.21 -22.33
C GLY A 145 -2.76 -12.10 -21.34
N TYR A 146 -2.61 -10.97 -20.65
CA TYR A 146 -1.56 -10.83 -19.63
C TYR A 146 -1.93 -11.56 -18.33
N THR A 147 -0.91 -12.15 -17.69
CA THR A 147 -1.05 -12.68 -16.33
C THR A 147 -0.88 -11.54 -15.33
N VAL A 148 -1.97 -11.21 -14.60
CA VAL A 148 -1.99 -10.09 -13.66
C VAL A 148 -2.52 -10.48 -12.29
N SER A 149 -2.02 -9.80 -11.25
CA SER A 149 -2.50 -9.85 -9.87
C SER A 149 -2.63 -8.43 -9.29
N GLY A 150 -3.26 -8.32 -8.12
CA GLY A 150 -3.49 -7.03 -7.46
C GLY A 150 -4.72 -6.29 -7.99
N GLY A 151 -4.86 -5.02 -7.61
CA GLY A 151 -5.98 -4.17 -8.00
C GLY A 151 -7.28 -4.42 -7.21
N VAL A 152 -7.22 -5.18 -6.09
CA VAL A 152 -8.37 -5.48 -5.21
C VAL A 152 -8.26 -4.76 -3.87
N ASN A 153 -7.17 -4.97 -3.13
CA ASN A 153 -6.91 -4.35 -1.82
C ASN A 153 -5.80 -3.29 -1.87
N ALA A 154 -5.35 -2.94 -3.07
CA ALA A 154 -4.35 -1.91 -3.29
C ALA A 154 -4.45 -1.36 -4.72
N PRO A 155 -4.06 -0.11 -4.95
CA PRO A 155 -4.13 0.52 -6.27
C PRO A 155 -2.94 0.16 -7.17
N TYR A 156 -2.44 -1.06 -7.04
CA TYR A 156 -1.32 -1.60 -7.83
C TYR A 156 -1.71 -2.85 -8.57
N ILE A 157 -1.29 -2.91 -9.82
CA ILE A 157 -1.45 -4.07 -10.69
C ILE A 157 -0.05 -4.59 -10.99
N TRP A 158 0.17 -5.85 -10.69
CA TRP A 158 1.41 -6.58 -10.91
C TRP A 158 1.21 -7.54 -12.06
N LEU A 159 1.95 -7.36 -13.14
CA LEU A 159 1.82 -8.17 -14.33
C LEU A 159 3.13 -8.87 -14.67
N LYS A 160 3.04 -10.06 -15.24
CA LYS A 160 4.17 -10.78 -15.80
C LYS A 160 4.46 -10.25 -17.20
N ALA A 161 5.72 -9.91 -17.48
CA ALA A 161 6.15 -9.50 -18.81
C ALA A 161 5.90 -10.64 -19.84
N PRO A 162 5.37 -10.34 -21.02
CA PRO A 162 5.07 -11.35 -22.03
C PRO A 162 6.35 -11.88 -22.68
N GLY A 163 6.25 -13.08 -23.29
CA GLY A 163 7.34 -13.65 -24.11
C GLY A 163 8.66 -13.90 -23.39
N GLY A 164 8.68 -13.87 -22.06
CA GLY A 164 9.91 -14.01 -21.28
C GLY A 164 10.82 -12.77 -21.30
N MET A 165 10.29 -11.61 -21.67
CA MET A 165 11.04 -10.34 -21.63
C MET A 165 11.54 -10.05 -20.22
N SER A 166 12.72 -9.42 -20.14
CA SER A 166 13.19 -8.82 -18.89
C SER A 166 12.29 -7.65 -18.48
N SER A 167 12.36 -7.24 -17.20
CA SER A 167 11.57 -6.09 -16.71
C SER A 167 11.90 -4.81 -17.46
N TRP A 168 13.17 -4.61 -17.85
CA TRP A 168 13.60 -3.43 -18.61
C TRP A 168 13.24 -3.51 -20.09
N ASP A 169 13.39 -4.66 -20.74
CA ASP A 169 12.96 -4.81 -22.14
C ASP A 169 11.45 -4.54 -22.28
N PHE A 170 10.65 -4.97 -21.31
CA PHE A 170 9.22 -4.69 -21.30
C PHE A 170 8.91 -3.22 -21.01
N PHE A 171 9.71 -2.54 -20.19
CA PHE A 171 9.62 -1.09 -20.01
C PHE A 171 9.82 -0.35 -21.33
N ASP A 172 10.91 -0.64 -22.03
CA ASP A 172 11.24 -0.02 -23.31
C ASP A 172 10.17 -0.33 -24.37
N TYR A 173 9.70 -1.58 -24.41
CA TYR A 173 8.62 -1.99 -25.31
C TYR A 173 7.32 -1.20 -25.09
N LEU A 174 6.87 -1.06 -23.84
CA LEU A 174 5.67 -0.28 -23.52
C LEU A 174 5.85 1.21 -23.82
N LEU A 175 7.02 1.76 -23.52
CA LEU A 175 7.32 3.16 -23.81
C LEU A 175 7.30 3.45 -25.31
N GLU A 176 7.99 2.63 -26.11
CA GLU A 176 8.13 2.84 -27.55
C GLU A 176 6.84 2.54 -28.34
N LYS A 177 6.12 1.48 -27.98
CA LYS A 177 4.97 0.99 -28.74
C LYS A 177 3.64 1.54 -28.26
N ALA A 178 3.50 1.80 -26.94
CA ALA A 178 2.24 2.24 -26.35
C ALA A 178 2.30 3.64 -25.73
N ASN A 179 3.49 4.24 -25.61
CA ASN A 179 3.72 5.48 -24.84
C ASN A 179 3.18 5.36 -23.39
N VAL A 180 3.39 4.21 -22.77
CA VAL A 180 2.98 3.92 -21.39
C VAL A 180 4.21 3.72 -20.55
N VAL A 181 4.24 4.37 -19.39
CA VAL A 181 5.31 4.28 -18.40
C VAL A 181 4.77 3.60 -17.13
N GLY A 182 5.52 2.61 -16.66
CA GLY A 182 5.27 1.94 -15.39
C GLY A 182 6.58 1.65 -14.67
N THR A 183 6.58 0.71 -13.73
CA THR A 183 7.78 0.41 -12.95
C THR A 183 8.28 -1.01 -13.25
N PRO A 184 9.51 -1.18 -13.77
CA PRO A 184 10.11 -2.50 -13.92
C PRO A 184 10.15 -3.25 -12.59
N GLY A 185 9.73 -4.52 -12.60
CA GLY A 185 9.63 -5.32 -11.40
C GLY A 185 10.96 -5.54 -10.69
N VAL A 186 12.05 -5.65 -11.42
CA VAL A 186 13.41 -5.76 -10.88
C VAL A 186 13.79 -4.58 -9.96
N GLY A 187 13.16 -3.40 -10.13
CA GLY A 187 13.32 -2.25 -9.23
C GLY A 187 12.84 -2.50 -7.80
N PHE A 188 12.07 -3.57 -7.56
CA PHE A 188 11.63 -4.01 -6.23
C PHE A 188 12.47 -5.17 -5.66
N GLY A 189 13.51 -5.57 -6.35
CA GLY A 189 14.41 -6.64 -5.99
C GLY A 189 14.48 -7.75 -7.03
N PRO A 190 15.46 -8.69 -6.91
CA PRO A 190 15.72 -9.72 -7.92
C PRO A 190 14.51 -10.60 -8.25
N SER A 191 13.66 -10.88 -7.26
CA SER A 191 12.43 -11.68 -7.45
C SER A 191 11.37 -10.98 -8.33
N GLY A 192 11.52 -9.69 -8.59
CA GLY A 192 10.66 -8.93 -9.48
C GLY A 192 11.08 -8.96 -10.95
N GLU A 193 12.19 -9.64 -11.29
CA GLU A 193 12.63 -9.78 -12.68
C GLU A 193 11.58 -10.50 -13.52
N GLY A 194 11.34 -10.01 -14.75
CA GLY A 194 10.28 -10.50 -15.63
C GLY A 194 8.86 -10.07 -15.22
N TYR A 195 8.75 -9.14 -14.27
CA TYR A 195 7.49 -8.53 -13.87
C TYR A 195 7.49 -7.02 -14.05
N PHE A 196 6.28 -6.44 -13.95
CA PHE A 196 6.07 -5.01 -14.14
C PHE A 196 4.91 -4.51 -13.26
N ARG A 197 5.05 -3.30 -12.68
CA ARG A 197 3.99 -2.70 -11.87
C ARG A 197 3.34 -1.53 -12.58
N LEU A 198 2.01 -1.56 -12.69
CA LEU A 198 1.19 -0.41 -13.03
C LEU A 198 0.48 0.14 -11.78
N THR A 199 0.13 1.42 -11.82
CA THR A 199 -0.58 2.10 -10.73
C THR A 199 -1.90 2.70 -11.22
N ALA A 200 -2.86 2.79 -10.31
CA ALA A 200 -4.19 3.33 -10.60
C ALA A 200 -4.34 4.83 -10.24
N PHE A 201 -3.26 5.52 -9.93
CA PHE A 201 -3.29 6.92 -9.44
C PHE A 201 -3.41 7.97 -10.54
N GLY A 202 -3.64 7.59 -11.79
CA GLY A 202 -3.88 8.51 -12.91
C GLY A 202 -5.32 9.01 -13.00
N SER A 203 -5.61 9.86 -14.01
CA SER A 203 -6.98 10.15 -14.39
C SER A 203 -7.63 8.92 -15.04
N TYR A 204 -8.96 8.85 -14.97
CA TYR A 204 -9.69 7.73 -15.58
C TYR A 204 -9.50 7.68 -17.09
N GLU A 205 -9.55 8.85 -17.75
CA GLU A 205 -9.40 9.02 -19.18
C GLU A 205 -8.02 8.51 -19.65
N ASN A 206 -6.94 8.94 -18.99
CA ASN A 206 -5.58 8.48 -19.31
C ASN A 206 -5.41 6.99 -19.00
N THR A 207 -6.10 6.48 -17.97
CA THR A 207 -6.07 5.05 -17.63
C THR A 207 -6.72 4.22 -18.74
N VAL A 208 -7.89 4.63 -19.23
CA VAL A 208 -8.57 3.98 -20.36
C VAL A 208 -7.68 4.00 -21.60
N GLU A 209 -7.15 5.16 -21.95
CA GLU A 209 -6.27 5.31 -23.12
C GLU A 209 -5.03 4.41 -23.03
N ALA A 210 -4.37 4.37 -21.88
CA ALA A 210 -3.20 3.52 -21.67
C ALA A 210 -3.53 2.02 -21.83
N VAL A 211 -4.66 1.56 -21.26
CA VAL A 211 -5.10 0.17 -21.38
C VAL A 211 -5.42 -0.19 -22.82
N GLU A 212 -6.14 0.67 -23.55
CA GLU A 212 -6.46 0.39 -24.96
C GLU A 212 -5.20 0.36 -25.85
N ARG A 213 -4.21 1.20 -25.58
CA ARG A 213 -2.90 1.14 -26.26
C ARG A 213 -2.15 -0.16 -25.98
N ILE A 214 -2.16 -0.65 -24.74
CA ILE A 214 -1.55 -1.94 -24.38
C ILE A 214 -2.30 -3.11 -25.03
N LYS A 215 -3.63 -3.05 -25.11
CA LYS A 215 -4.44 -4.10 -25.77
C LYS A 215 -4.19 -4.20 -27.28
N ALA A 216 -3.69 -3.14 -27.89
CA ALA A 216 -3.38 -3.10 -29.31
C ALA A 216 -1.98 -3.64 -29.68
N LEU A 217 -1.15 -4.03 -28.70
CA LEU A 217 0.17 -4.62 -28.89
C LEU A 217 0.09 -6.11 -29.22
#